data_2153b26d9386d26e82034cd6f0e0918c
#
_entry.id   2153b26d9386d26e82034cd6f0e0918c
#
_cell.length_a   1.000
_cell.length_b   1.000
_cell.length_c   1.000
_cell.angle_alpha   90.00
_cell.angle_beta   90.00
_cell.angle_gamma   90.00
#
_symmetry.space_group_name_H-M   'P 1'
#
loop_
_entity.id
_entity.type
_entity.pdbx_description
1 polymer ?
#
loop_
_entity_poly.entity_id
_entity_poly.type
_entity_poly.pdbx_seq_one_letter_code
_entity_poly.pdbx_strand_id
1 'polypeptide(L)'
;QKAISNNINIYAIHTNLDNIKEGGNKKISDLLKLKKTKFLLPKYGFNKKLEIYIQEKDKSHFLDKIFEAGAGQIGNYKECSFQEKGIGTFTPQENSNPKVGSKNTKEEIEEIKLEIYFDKSVENCVIETIKNHHPYDEPNYFIQENKIESREVGSGMIGNRDIKFENLLK
;
A
#
# COMPACT_ATOMS: atom_id res chain seq x y z
N GLN A 1 0.18 -2.63 -38.62
CA GLN A 1 -0.76 -3.40 -39.46
C GLN A 1 -0.81 -4.87 -39.06
N LYS A 2 0.33 -5.60 -39.04
CA LYS A 2 0.36 -7.05 -38.69
C LYS A 2 -0.21 -7.38 -37.30
N ALA A 3 -0.01 -6.52 -36.29
CA ALA A 3 -0.56 -6.74 -34.96
C ALA A 3 -2.09 -6.65 -34.96
N ILE A 4 -2.64 -5.62 -35.63
CA ILE A 4 -4.09 -5.40 -35.72
C ILE A 4 -4.77 -6.55 -36.46
N SER A 5 -4.22 -6.96 -37.63
CA SER A 5 -4.81 -8.05 -38.44
C SER A 5 -4.75 -9.44 -37.77
N ASN A 6 -3.93 -9.60 -36.73
CA ASN A 6 -3.81 -10.85 -35.98
C ASN A 6 -4.32 -10.74 -34.53
N ASN A 7 -5.04 -9.68 -34.18
CA ASN A 7 -5.54 -9.42 -32.83
C ASN A 7 -4.45 -9.48 -31.73
N ILE A 8 -3.25 -8.97 -32.03
CA ILE A 8 -2.10 -8.96 -31.10
C ILE A 8 -2.08 -7.62 -30.37
N ASN A 9 -2.17 -7.65 -29.04
CA ASN A 9 -1.92 -6.49 -28.21
C ASN A 9 -0.42 -6.32 -27.98
N ILE A 10 0.09 -5.10 -28.17
CA ILE A 10 1.48 -4.74 -27.93
C ILE A 10 1.53 -3.82 -26.69
N TYR A 11 2.25 -4.25 -25.67
CA TYR A 11 2.51 -3.46 -24.48
C TYR A 11 3.99 -3.19 -24.33
N ALA A 12 4.38 -1.91 -24.27
CA ALA A 12 5.77 -1.49 -24.10
C ALA A 12 6.05 -1.07 -22.67
N ILE A 13 7.02 -1.72 -22.04
CA ILE A 13 7.52 -1.36 -20.70
C ILE A 13 8.92 -0.78 -20.87
N HIS A 14 9.12 0.47 -20.41
CA HIS A 14 10.46 1.10 -20.47
C HIS A 14 11.28 0.75 -19.21
N THR A 15 11.23 1.58 -18.17
CA THR A 15 12.07 1.43 -16.97
C THR A 15 11.40 0.66 -15.82
N ASN A 16 10.14 0.26 -15.96
CA ASN A 16 9.41 -0.42 -14.89
C ASN A 16 10.07 -1.75 -14.52
N LEU A 17 10.50 -2.53 -15.53
CA LEU A 17 11.16 -3.82 -15.31
C LEU A 17 12.54 -3.68 -14.66
N ASP A 18 13.22 -2.55 -14.89
CA ASP A 18 14.53 -2.27 -14.28
C ASP A 18 14.40 -1.88 -12.80
N ASN A 19 13.25 -1.39 -12.40
CA ASN A 19 13.03 -0.85 -11.06
C ASN A 19 12.44 -1.87 -10.07
N ILE A 20 12.09 -3.06 -10.50
CA ILE A 20 11.61 -4.12 -9.62
C ILE A 20 12.72 -5.05 -9.19
N LYS A 21 12.60 -5.66 -8.01
CA LYS A 21 13.62 -6.53 -7.40
C LYS A 21 14.03 -7.68 -8.29
N GLU A 22 13.09 -8.40 -8.88
CA GLU A 22 13.33 -9.55 -9.74
C GLU A 22 13.38 -9.15 -11.23
N GLY A 23 13.71 -7.90 -11.53
CA GLY A 23 13.76 -7.34 -12.88
C GLY A 23 15.11 -7.47 -13.57
N GLY A 24 15.32 -6.61 -14.59
CA GLY A 24 16.52 -6.63 -15.44
C GLY A 24 17.83 -6.48 -14.66
N ASN A 25 17.88 -5.57 -13.69
CA ASN A 25 19.06 -5.35 -12.87
C ASN A 25 19.41 -6.56 -11.98
N LYS A 26 18.42 -7.31 -11.51
CA LYS A 26 18.65 -8.58 -10.80
C LYS A 26 19.29 -9.61 -11.71
N LYS A 27 18.81 -9.75 -12.93
CA LYS A 27 19.38 -10.67 -13.90
C LYS A 27 20.85 -10.36 -14.22
N ILE A 28 21.16 -9.06 -14.39
CA ILE A 28 22.54 -8.60 -14.60
C ILE A 28 23.41 -8.92 -13.38
N SER A 29 22.93 -8.64 -12.17
CA SER A 29 23.68 -8.91 -10.94
C SER A 29 23.96 -10.40 -10.74
N ASP A 30 23.03 -11.29 -11.15
CA ASP A 30 23.22 -12.75 -11.11
C ASP A 30 24.26 -13.22 -12.13
N LEU A 31 24.21 -12.69 -13.35
CA LEU A 31 25.23 -12.96 -14.37
C LEU A 31 26.63 -12.53 -13.90
N LEU A 32 26.72 -11.40 -13.24
CA LEU A 32 27.95 -10.91 -12.62
C LEU A 32 28.31 -11.64 -11.33
N LYS A 33 27.50 -12.61 -10.86
CA LYS A 33 27.68 -13.37 -9.62
C LYS A 33 27.88 -12.48 -8.38
N LEU A 34 27.12 -11.37 -8.30
CA LEU A 34 27.15 -10.49 -7.15
C LEU A 34 26.49 -11.17 -5.94
N LYS A 35 27.08 -11.03 -4.75
CA LYS A 35 26.59 -11.52 -3.48
C LYS A 35 26.03 -10.36 -2.65
N LYS A 36 25.08 -10.66 -1.74
CA LYS A 36 24.47 -9.66 -0.83
C LYS A 36 23.92 -8.44 -1.59
N THR A 37 23.19 -8.70 -2.67
CA THR A 37 22.66 -7.66 -3.54
C THR A 37 21.54 -6.87 -2.84
N LYS A 38 21.50 -5.56 -3.09
CA LYS A 38 20.43 -4.64 -2.70
C LYS A 38 20.26 -3.57 -3.77
N PHE A 39 19.17 -2.83 -3.73
CA PHE A 39 19.02 -1.67 -4.60
C PHE A 39 20.12 -0.64 -4.34
N LEU A 40 20.67 -0.08 -5.41
CA LEU A 40 21.60 1.05 -5.35
C LEU A 40 20.86 2.31 -4.88
N LEU A 41 19.70 2.55 -5.45
CA LEU A 41 18.80 3.66 -5.14
C LEU A 41 17.41 3.09 -4.83
N PRO A 42 17.12 2.71 -3.57
CA PRO A 42 15.80 2.26 -3.18
C PRO A 42 14.78 3.41 -3.35
N LYS A 43 13.57 3.10 -3.74
CA LYS A 43 12.47 4.07 -3.81
C LYS A 43 11.71 4.12 -2.48
N TYR A 44 11.10 5.28 -2.22
CA TYR A 44 10.30 5.55 -1.03
C TYR A 44 8.83 5.74 -1.39
N GLY A 45 7.95 5.77 -0.38
CA GLY A 45 6.53 6.09 -0.56
C GLY A 45 5.70 4.98 -1.18
N PHE A 46 6.21 3.74 -1.23
CA PHE A 46 5.46 2.57 -1.68
C PHE A 46 4.61 1.96 -0.57
N ASN A 47 4.94 2.23 0.70
CA ASN A 47 4.13 1.85 1.83
C ASN A 47 3.36 3.06 2.31
N LYS A 48 2.06 2.89 2.46
CA LYS A 48 1.13 3.90 2.98
C LYS A 48 0.50 3.42 4.28
N LYS A 49 0.06 4.36 5.09
CA LYS A 49 -0.69 4.10 6.31
C LYS A 49 -2.08 4.68 6.15
N LEU A 50 -3.10 3.84 6.28
CA LEU A 50 -4.47 4.24 6.51
C LEU A 50 -4.67 4.51 8.00
N GLU A 51 -5.29 5.62 8.34
CA GLU A 51 -5.86 5.90 9.63
C GLU A 51 -7.34 6.17 9.44
N ILE A 52 -8.21 5.44 10.16
CA ILE A 52 -9.66 5.52 10.02
C ILE A 52 -10.34 5.20 11.36
N TYR A 53 -11.53 5.73 11.57
CA TYR A 53 -12.27 5.65 12.82
C TYR A 53 -13.57 4.90 12.61
N ILE A 54 -13.88 3.93 13.49
CA ILE A 54 -15.04 3.06 13.35
C ILE A 54 -15.57 2.62 14.72
N GLN A 55 -16.87 2.36 14.82
CA GLN A 55 -17.43 1.79 16.04
C GLN A 55 -17.00 0.33 16.25
N GLU A 56 -16.82 -0.08 17.50
CA GLU A 56 -16.40 -1.45 17.87
C GLU A 56 -17.23 -2.55 17.20
N LYS A 57 -18.56 -2.36 17.11
CA LYS A 57 -19.50 -3.35 16.56
C LYS A 57 -19.30 -3.60 15.05
N ASP A 58 -18.80 -2.60 14.30
CA ASP A 58 -18.62 -2.67 12.85
C ASP A 58 -17.18 -3.05 12.47
N LYS A 59 -16.26 -3.00 13.42
CA LYS A 59 -14.81 -3.12 13.22
C LYS A 59 -14.39 -4.41 12.54
N SER A 60 -14.84 -5.55 13.03
CA SER A 60 -14.39 -6.85 12.52
C SER A 60 -14.73 -7.02 11.05
N HIS A 61 -15.97 -6.73 10.67
CA HIS A 61 -16.40 -6.81 9.27
C HIS A 61 -15.60 -5.87 8.36
N PHE A 62 -15.36 -4.64 8.81
CA PHE A 62 -14.58 -3.67 8.04
C PHE A 62 -13.12 -4.10 7.88
N LEU A 63 -12.48 -4.61 8.95
CA LEU A 63 -11.10 -5.12 8.89
C LEU A 63 -10.97 -6.28 7.90
N ASP A 64 -11.91 -7.23 7.91
CA ASP A 64 -11.90 -8.34 6.96
C ASP A 64 -11.89 -7.81 5.51
N LYS A 65 -12.73 -6.82 5.20
CA LYS A 65 -12.81 -6.23 3.86
C LYS A 65 -11.54 -5.45 3.47
N ILE A 66 -10.94 -4.72 4.40
CA ILE A 66 -9.68 -3.99 4.16
C ILE A 66 -8.52 -4.96 3.94
N PHE A 67 -8.48 -6.09 4.66
CA PHE A 67 -7.46 -7.12 4.45
C PHE A 67 -7.67 -7.87 3.12
N GLU A 68 -8.92 -8.17 2.73
CA GLU A 68 -9.26 -8.71 1.41
C GLU A 68 -8.81 -7.76 0.27
N ALA A 69 -8.86 -6.45 0.48
CA ALA A 69 -8.36 -5.44 -0.47
C ALA A 69 -6.83 -5.38 -0.58
N GLY A 70 -6.10 -6.17 0.23
CA GLY A 70 -4.64 -6.27 0.19
C GLY A 70 -3.90 -5.39 1.19
N ALA A 71 -4.59 -4.77 2.14
CA ALA A 71 -3.95 -4.05 3.24
C ALA A 71 -3.51 -5.00 4.36
N GLY A 72 -2.74 -4.49 5.33
CA GLY A 72 -2.30 -5.24 6.52
C GLY A 72 -1.15 -6.21 6.30
N GLN A 73 -0.43 -6.12 5.19
CA GLN A 73 0.75 -6.96 4.94
C GLN A 73 2.02 -6.26 5.41
N ILE A 74 2.76 -6.85 6.36
CA ILE A 74 4.07 -6.35 6.82
C ILE A 74 5.06 -7.52 6.75
N GLY A 75 5.89 -7.55 5.72
CA GLY A 75 6.82 -8.65 5.48
C GLY A 75 6.07 -9.98 5.38
N ASN A 76 6.34 -10.91 6.29
CA ASN A 76 5.71 -12.24 6.35
C ASN A 76 4.44 -12.29 7.23
N TYR A 77 3.98 -11.13 7.75
CA TYR A 77 2.78 -11.06 8.58
C TYR A 77 1.62 -10.49 7.79
N LYS A 78 0.44 -11.07 8.01
CA LYS A 78 -0.83 -10.65 7.40
C LYS A 78 -1.76 -10.06 8.46
N GLU A 79 -2.78 -9.32 8.01
CA GLU A 79 -3.84 -8.79 8.87
C GLU A 79 -3.29 -7.90 10.00
N CYS A 80 -2.17 -7.20 9.71
CA CYS A 80 -1.55 -6.31 10.67
C CYS A 80 -2.34 -5.01 10.77
N SER A 81 -2.80 -4.70 11.98
CA SER A 81 -3.42 -3.42 12.32
C SER A 81 -3.02 -3.00 13.73
N PHE A 82 -3.00 -1.72 13.98
CA PHE A 82 -2.95 -1.14 15.32
C PHE A 82 -4.32 -0.54 15.64
N GLN A 83 -4.80 -0.74 16.86
CA GLN A 83 -6.14 -0.32 17.27
C GLN A 83 -6.08 0.42 18.60
N GLU A 84 -6.73 1.58 18.66
CA GLU A 84 -6.77 2.44 19.85
C GLU A 84 -8.18 2.95 20.07
N LYS A 85 -8.69 2.85 21.32
CA LYS A 85 -10.01 3.36 21.70
C LYS A 85 -9.95 4.86 21.93
N GLY A 86 -10.94 5.56 21.42
CA GLY A 86 -11.08 7.01 21.58
C GLY A 86 -12.54 7.44 21.59
N ILE A 87 -12.74 8.75 21.70
CA ILE A 87 -14.06 9.38 21.64
C ILE A 87 -14.06 10.32 20.44
N GLY A 88 -14.96 10.06 19.49
CA GLY A 88 -15.24 10.96 18.37
C GLY A 88 -16.35 11.94 18.74
N THR A 89 -16.25 13.17 18.25
CA THR A 89 -17.27 14.20 18.41
C THR A 89 -17.69 14.75 17.06
N PHE A 90 -18.99 14.91 16.83
CA PHE A 90 -19.52 15.48 15.60
C PHE A 90 -20.91 16.09 15.83
N THR A 91 -21.33 16.93 14.89
CA THR A 91 -22.69 17.48 14.87
C THR A 91 -23.26 17.26 13.46
N PRO A 92 -24.21 16.31 13.29
CA PRO A 92 -24.84 16.10 11.99
C PRO A 92 -25.59 17.34 11.52
N GLN A 93 -25.39 17.78 10.30
CA GLN A 93 -26.10 18.91 9.70
C GLN A 93 -27.36 18.46 8.96
N GLU A 94 -28.18 19.43 8.51
CA GLU A 94 -29.48 19.14 7.86
C GLU A 94 -29.38 18.15 6.68
N ASN A 95 -28.33 18.26 5.85
CA ASN A 95 -28.14 17.45 4.65
C ASN A 95 -27.40 16.12 4.89
N SER A 96 -27.02 15.81 6.14
CA SER A 96 -26.35 14.56 6.48
C SER A 96 -27.35 13.41 6.68
N ASN A 97 -26.88 12.18 6.52
CA ASN A 97 -27.61 10.96 6.82
C ASN A 97 -26.89 10.16 7.92
N PRO A 98 -26.91 10.66 9.17
CA PRO A 98 -26.10 10.08 10.22
C PRO A 98 -26.58 8.68 10.61
N LYS A 99 -25.65 7.72 10.74
CA LYS A 99 -25.92 6.39 11.31
C LYS A 99 -26.23 6.46 12.82
N VAL A 100 -25.68 7.45 13.50
CA VAL A 100 -25.83 7.67 14.95
C VAL A 100 -26.04 9.15 15.20
N GLY A 101 -26.88 9.48 16.20
CA GLY A 101 -27.14 10.84 16.63
C GLY A 101 -28.25 11.55 15.87
N SER A 102 -28.56 12.76 16.31
CA SER A 102 -29.64 13.61 15.79
C SER A 102 -29.08 14.85 15.10
N LYS A 103 -29.73 15.30 14.03
CA LYS A 103 -29.34 16.53 13.33
C LYS A 103 -29.30 17.74 14.26
N ASN A 104 -28.29 18.58 14.06
CA ASN A 104 -28.03 19.80 14.81
C ASN A 104 -27.78 19.60 16.33
N THR A 105 -27.50 18.35 16.74
CA THR A 105 -27.14 18.03 18.13
C THR A 105 -25.70 17.54 18.15
N LYS A 106 -24.88 18.07 19.08
CA LYS A 106 -23.51 17.59 19.28
C LYS A 106 -23.54 16.21 19.93
N GLU A 107 -22.91 15.25 19.27
CA GLU A 107 -22.82 13.85 19.71
C GLU A 107 -21.38 13.52 20.11
N GLU A 108 -21.25 12.60 21.06
CA GLU A 108 -20.00 11.97 21.46
C GLU A 108 -20.18 10.46 21.38
N ILE A 109 -19.28 9.78 20.64
CA ILE A 109 -19.35 8.34 20.45
C ILE A 109 -18.01 7.69 20.72
N GLU A 110 -18.03 6.46 21.24
CA GLU A 110 -16.84 5.64 21.34
C GLU A 110 -16.49 5.09 19.97
N GLU A 111 -15.24 5.26 19.57
CA GLU A 111 -14.68 4.78 18.31
C GLU A 111 -13.34 4.10 18.52
N ILE A 112 -13.00 3.24 17.58
CA ILE A 112 -11.69 2.64 17.44
C ILE A 112 -10.97 3.34 16.31
N LYS A 113 -9.82 3.93 16.58
CA LYS A 113 -8.87 4.34 15.56
C LYS A 113 -8.14 3.09 15.05
N LEU A 114 -8.18 2.85 13.76
CA LEU A 114 -7.45 1.80 13.08
C LEU A 114 -6.29 2.40 12.32
N GLU A 115 -5.08 1.86 12.50
CA GLU A 115 -3.91 2.14 11.68
C GLU A 115 -3.51 0.87 10.94
N ILE A 116 -3.49 0.93 9.60
CA ILE A 116 -3.25 -0.23 8.74
C ILE A 116 -2.27 0.17 7.64
N TYR A 117 -1.20 -0.61 7.47
CA TYR A 117 -0.25 -0.39 6.38
C TYR A 117 -0.67 -1.13 5.13
N PHE A 118 -0.39 -0.54 3.97
CA PHE A 118 -0.64 -1.15 2.67
C PHE A 118 0.35 -0.65 1.61
N ASP A 119 0.56 -1.46 0.56
CA ASP A 119 1.36 -1.06 -0.60
C ASP A 119 0.57 -0.11 -1.50
N LYS A 120 1.25 0.88 -2.08
CA LYS A 120 0.65 1.87 -2.98
C LYS A 120 -0.11 1.23 -4.15
N SER A 121 0.29 0.06 -4.61
CA SER A 121 -0.37 -0.64 -5.72
C SER A 121 -1.83 -1.01 -5.44
N VAL A 122 -2.20 -1.18 -4.16
CA VAL A 122 -3.58 -1.51 -3.74
C VAL A 122 -4.37 -0.31 -3.23
N GLU A 123 -3.85 0.91 -3.33
CA GLU A 123 -4.47 2.13 -2.79
C GLU A 123 -5.90 2.35 -3.31
N ASN A 124 -6.12 2.18 -4.60
CA ASN A 124 -7.46 2.34 -5.18
C ASN A 124 -8.45 1.31 -4.61
N CYS A 125 -8.02 0.04 -4.46
CA CYS A 125 -8.84 -1.01 -3.86
C CYS A 125 -9.18 -0.68 -2.40
N VAL A 126 -8.21 -0.18 -1.63
CA VAL A 126 -8.42 0.27 -0.24
C VAL A 126 -9.44 1.40 -0.17
N ILE A 127 -9.30 2.44 -1.01
CA ILE A 127 -10.22 3.58 -1.05
C ILE A 127 -11.63 3.14 -1.45
N GLU A 128 -11.77 2.29 -2.44
CA GLU A 128 -13.07 1.74 -2.85
C GLU A 128 -13.70 0.90 -1.74
N THR A 129 -12.90 0.10 -1.04
CA THR A 129 -13.36 -0.68 0.11
C THR A 129 -13.87 0.22 1.24
N ILE A 130 -13.18 1.32 1.55
CA ILE A 130 -13.65 2.31 2.53
C ILE A 130 -15.03 2.84 2.12
N LYS A 131 -15.17 3.29 0.87
CA LYS A 131 -16.44 3.86 0.36
C LYS A 131 -17.61 2.88 0.39
N ASN A 132 -17.35 1.60 0.15
CA ASN A 132 -18.39 0.59 0.00
C ASN A 132 -18.73 -0.13 1.31
N HIS A 133 -17.83 -0.18 2.26
CA HIS A 133 -17.96 -1.02 3.46
C HIS A 133 -17.86 -0.26 4.78
N HIS A 134 -17.46 1.01 4.74
CA HIS A 134 -17.50 1.82 5.97
C HIS A 134 -18.97 2.10 6.35
N PRO A 135 -19.32 2.00 7.65
CA PRO A 135 -20.70 2.19 8.09
C PRO A 135 -21.21 3.64 8.01
N TYR A 136 -20.30 4.62 7.94
CA TYR A 136 -20.66 6.04 7.87
C TYR A 136 -20.80 6.48 6.40
N ASP A 137 -21.71 7.40 6.13
CA ASP A 137 -21.89 8.04 4.84
C ASP A 137 -20.67 8.88 4.42
N GLU A 138 -20.05 9.55 5.38
CA GLU A 138 -18.81 10.33 5.21
C GLU A 138 -17.74 9.88 6.20
N PRO A 139 -17.00 8.79 5.90
CA PRO A 139 -15.96 8.30 6.80
C PRO A 139 -14.78 9.27 6.86
N ASN A 140 -14.34 9.60 8.08
CA ASN A 140 -13.11 10.35 8.29
C ASN A 140 -11.91 9.39 8.22
N TYR A 141 -11.01 9.59 7.23
CA TYR A 141 -9.79 8.79 7.11
C TYR A 141 -8.64 9.60 6.53
N PHE A 142 -7.44 9.15 6.83
CA PHE A 142 -6.19 9.71 6.30
C PHE A 142 -5.34 8.63 5.67
N ILE A 143 -4.72 8.95 4.54
CA ILE A 143 -3.71 8.11 3.91
C ILE A 143 -2.40 8.90 3.90
N GLN A 144 -1.39 8.37 4.60
CA GLN A 144 -0.08 8.98 4.76
C GLN A 144 0.98 8.15 4.05
N GLU A 145 1.91 8.81 3.35
CA GLU A 145 3.08 8.15 2.79
C GLU A 145 4.12 7.87 3.89
N ASN A 146 4.63 6.64 3.88
CA ASN A 146 5.71 6.25 4.76
C ASN A 146 7.06 6.45 4.05
N LYS A 147 8.02 7.10 4.73
CA LYS A 147 9.39 7.30 4.22
C LYS A 147 10.30 6.08 4.48
N ILE A 148 9.75 4.87 4.41
CA ILE A 148 10.53 3.63 4.49
C ILE A 148 10.99 3.25 3.08
N GLU A 149 12.25 2.81 2.98
CA GLU A 149 12.82 2.27 1.76
C GLU A 149 12.05 1.03 1.30
N SER A 150 11.65 1.02 0.03
CA SER A 150 11.05 -0.17 -0.56
C SER A 150 12.10 -1.28 -0.69
N ARG A 151 11.74 -2.49 -0.29
CA ARG A 151 12.55 -3.70 -0.52
C ARG A 151 12.29 -4.34 -1.87
N GLU A 152 11.24 -3.90 -2.57
CA GLU A 152 10.78 -4.49 -3.82
C GLU A 152 10.94 -3.56 -5.03
N VAL A 153 11.13 -2.25 -4.78
CA VAL A 153 11.24 -1.24 -5.84
C VAL A 153 12.42 -0.31 -5.59
N GLY A 154 13.27 -0.16 -6.61
CA GLY A 154 14.45 0.71 -6.59
C GLY A 154 15.15 0.71 -7.93
N SER A 155 16.16 1.54 -8.10
CA SER A 155 16.93 1.65 -9.35
C SER A 155 18.34 1.11 -9.16
N GLY A 156 18.78 0.29 -10.12
CA GLY A 156 20.08 -0.35 -10.09
C GLY A 156 20.28 -1.34 -8.95
N MET A 157 21.30 -2.16 -9.03
CA MET A 157 21.70 -3.06 -7.95
C MET A 157 23.16 -2.88 -7.60
N ILE A 158 23.48 -3.02 -6.32
CA ILE A 158 24.84 -3.09 -5.79
C ILE A 158 25.03 -4.40 -5.04
N GLY A 159 26.20 -4.98 -5.13
CA GLY A 159 26.56 -6.20 -4.41
C GLY A 159 28.09 -6.38 -4.35
N ASN A 160 28.51 -7.40 -3.64
CA ASN A 160 29.91 -7.75 -3.48
C ASN A 160 30.30 -8.90 -4.43
N ARG A 161 31.52 -8.88 -4.92
CA ARG A 161 32.11 -9.99 -5.66
C ARG A 161 33.56 -10.20 -5.23
N ASP A 162 33.91 -11.45 -4.93
CA ASP A 162 35.25 -11.83 -4.50
C ASP A 162 36.16 -12.07 -5.71
N ILE A 163 36.48 -11.00 -6.46
CA ILE A 163 37.36 -11.08 -7.62
C ILE A 163 38.14 -9.78 -7.77
N LYS A 164 39.38 -9.87 -8.25
CA LYS A 164 40.18 -8.68 -8.56
C LYS A 164 39.54 -7.94 -9.76
N PHE A 165 39.58 -6.60 -9.71
CA PHE A 165 39.00 -5.74 -10.74
C PHE A 165 39.48 -6.08 -12.16
N GLU A 166 40.77 -6.39 -12.32
CA GLU A 166 41.41 -6.77 -13.61
C GLU A 166 40.75 -8.01 -14.24
N ASN A 167 40.13 -8.90 -13.45
CA ASN A 167 39.45 -10.09 -13.92
C ASN A 167 37.95 -9.88 -14.17
N LEU A 168 37.42 -8.70 -13.87
CA LEU A 168 36.02 -8.34 -14.13
C LEU A 168 35.80 -7.96 -15.61
N LEU A 169 36.84 -7.46 -16.27
CA LEU A 169 36.79 -6.94 -17.64
C LEU A 169 37.20 -7.98 -18.69
N LYS A 170 37.49 -9.19 -18.28
CA LYS A 170 37.75 -10.35 -19.15
C LYS A 170 36.53 -11.25 -19.25
#